data_c634355eadd658a58e6726178c6c7c40
#
_entry.id   c634355eadd658a58e6726178c6c7c40
#
_cell.length_a   1.000
_cell.length_b   1.000
_cell.length_c   1.000
_cell.angle_alpha   90.00
_cell.angle_beta   90.00
_cell.angle_gamma   90.00
#
_symmetry.space_group_name_H-M   'P 1'
#
loop_
_entity.id
_entity.type
_entity.pdbx_description
1 polymer ?
#
loop_
_entity_poly.entity_id
_entity_poly.type
_entity_poly.pdbx_seq_one_letter_code
_entity_poly.pdbx_strand_id
1 'polypeptide(L)'
;LISMGHACALLTVSSIMVHLVSHLTEGLAYSLGQAGLVVAALTGFQMLGQIGGGFIGDRFNKQLICVVCMVFHTAALFLLANATELWMVILFTAMHGLAWGIRGPLMVALRADYFGPSSFGTIMGFSSLIVMLGMSIGPIYAGYMADTHGDYVTGFSVLGIGALLGSLCFAFARVPVHPDDAKLVGEK
;
A
#
# COMPACT_ATOMS: atom_id res chain seq x y z
N LEU A 1 -4.79 -9.03 11.11
CA LEU A 1 -3.58 -8.30 10.77
C LEU A 1 -3.43 -8.08 9.25
N ILE A 2 -3.58 -9.11 8.37
CA ILE A 2 -3.46 -8.96 6.91
C ILE A 2 -4.40 -7.87 6.37
N SER A 3 -5.68 -7.85 6.79
CA SER A 3 -6.64 -6.83 6.35
C SER A 3 -6.28 -5.44 6.83
N MET A 4 -5.75 -5.30 8.04
CA MET A 4 -5.26 -4.02 8.58
C MET A 4 -4.04 -3.51 7.81
N GLY A 5 -3.05 -4.37 7.56
CA GLY A 5 -1.90 -4.03 6.74
C GLY A 5 -2.31 -3.59 5.32
N HIS A 6 -3.31 -4.28 4.73
CA HIS A 6 -3.86 -3.90 3.43
C HIS A 6 -4.64 -2.57 3.48
N ALA A 7 -5.39 -2.32 4.55
CA ALA A 7 -6.08 -1.05 4.76
C ALA A 7 -5.09 0.12 4.86
N CYS A 8 -4.00 -0.02 5.64
CA CYS A 8 -2.92 0.97 5.70
C CYS A 8 -2.30 1.25 4.33
N ALA A 9 -2.14 0.20 3.51
CA ALA A 9 -1.62 0.36 2.15
C ALA A 9 -2.59 1.12 1.23
N LEU A 10 -3.89 0.78 1.26
CA LEU A 10 -4.86 1.48 0.42
C LEU A 10 -5.20 2.88 0.91
N LEU A 11 -5.11 3.13 2.21
CA LEU A 11 -5.13 4.48 2.78
C LEU A 11 -4.06 5.37 2.14
N THR A 12 -2.84 4.85 1.99
CA THR A 12 -1.72 5.55 1.35
C THR A 12 -1.93 5.70 -0.15
N VAL A 13 -2.27 4.61 -0.85
CA VAL A 13 -2.46 4.61 -2.30
C VAL A 13 -3.58 5.55 -2.73
N SER A 14 -4.74 5.49 -2.06
CA SER A 14 -5.88 6.35 -2.41
C SER A 14 -5.60 7.83 -2.16
N SER A 15 -4.87 8.17 -1.09
CA SER A 15 -4.45 9.54 -0.81
C SER A 15 -3.56 10.10 -1.93
N ILE A 16 -2.60 9.31 -2.38
CA ILE A 16 -1.72 9.69 -3.48
C ILE A 16 -2.52 9.84 -4.78
N MET A 17 -3.41 8.90 -5.10
CA MET A 17 -4.21 8.96 -6.33
C MET A 17 -5.12 10.19 -6.40
N VAL A 18 -5.60 10.68 -5.27
CA VAL A 18 -6.46 11.87 -5.20
C VAL A 18 -5.65 13.17 -5.18
N HIS A 19 -4.57 13.23 -4.40
CA HIS A 19 -3.89 14.49 -4.09
C HIS A 19 -2.53 14.69 -4.77
N LEU A 20 -2.02 13.70 -5.52
CA LEU A 20 -0.71 13.80 -6.18
C LEU A 20 -0.64 14.98 -7.13
N VAL A 21 -1.66 15.16 -7.98
CA VAL A 21 -1.68 16.26 -8.97
C VAL A 21 -1.68 17.61 -8.27
N SER A 22 -2.53 17.81 -7.25
CA SER A 22 -2.56 19.06 -6.46
C SER A 22 -1.21 19.34 -5.79
N HIS A 23 -0.61 18.33 -5.16
CA HIS A 23 0.71 18.48 -4.54
C HIS A 23 1.78 18.88 -5.55
N LEU A 24 1.79 18.29 -6.74
CA LEU A 24 2.75 18.61 -7.79
C LEU A 24 2.54 20.01 -8.38
N THR A 25 1.28 20.41 -8.60
CA THR A 25 0.97 21.69 -9.24
C THR A 25 1.03 22.88 -8.26
N GLU A 26 0.52 22.71 -7.05
CA GLU A 26 0.42 23.78 -6.04
C GLU A 26 1.69 23.83 -5.17
N GLY A 27 2.25 22.67 -4.81
CA GLY A 27 3.42 22.58 -3.93
C GLY A 27 4.75 22.67 -4.66
N LEU A 28 4.88 22.02 -5.84
CA LEU A 28 6.13 21.93 -6.59
C LEU A 28 6.14 22.75 -7.88
N ALA A 29 5.10 23.53 -8.14
CA ALA A 29 4.94 24.39 -9.30
C ALA A 29 5.05 23.67 -10.67
N TYR A 30 4.70 22.37 -10.72
CA TYR A 30 4.64 21.62 -11.97
C TYR A 30 3.44 22.08 -12.81
N SER A 31 3.60 22.08 -14.15
CA SER A 31 2.44 22.22 -15.02
C SER A 31 1.52 21.00 -14.92
N LEU A 32 0.25 21.16 -15.26
CA LEU A 32 -0.70 20.05 -15.27
C LEU A 32 -0.24 18.90 -16.19
N GLY A 33 0.41 19.22 -17.31
CA GLY A 33 0.99 18.23 -18.22
C GLY A 33 2.12 17.42 -17.55
N GLN A 34 3.03 18.08 -16.82
CA GLN A 34 4.09 17.41 -16.08
C GLN A 34 3.53 16.53 -14.95
N ALA A 35 2.54 17.03 -14.20
CA ALA A 35 1.86 16.24 -13.18
C ALA A 35 1.17 15.01 -13.78
N GLY A 36 0.53 15.15 -14.95
CA GLY A 36 -0.05 14.04 -15.71
C GLY A 36 0.99 12.99 -16.11
N LEU A 37 2.19 13.40 -16.54
CA LEU A 37 3.29 12.47 -16.85
C LEU A 37 3.79 11.71 -15.61
N VAL A 38 3.82 12.36 -14.43
CA VAL A 38 4.16 11.71 -13.16
C VAL A 38 3.13 10.64 -12.81
N VAL A 39 1.84 10.93 -12.95
CA VAL A 39 0.76 9.94 -12.73
C VAL A 39 0.87 8.79 -13.73
N ALA A 40 1.16 9.06 -15.01
CA ALA A 40 1.36 8.04 -16.02
C ALA A 40 2.58 7.16 -15.70
N ALA A 41 3.69 7.75 -15.27
CA ALA A 41 4.88 7.00 -14.84
C ALA A 41 4.59 6.11 -13.62
N LEU A 42 3.90 6.65 -12.60
CA LEU A 42 3.47 5.89 -11.41
C LEU A 42 2.64 4.68 -11.80
N THR A 43 1.65 4.87 -12.67
CA THR A 43 0.78 3.79 -13.18
C THR A 43 1.58 2.78 -14.02
N GLY A 44 2.54 3.24 -14.82
CA GLY A 44 3.46 2.38 -15.56
C GLY A 44 4.28 1.48 -14.65
N PHE A 45 4.88 2.04 -13.59
CA PHE A 45 5.59 1.25 -12.58
C PHE A 45 4.65 0.30 -11.83
N GLN A 46 3.42 0.71 -11.55
CA GLN A 46 2.41 -0.15 -10.94
C GLN A 46 2.09 -1.37 -11.84
N MET A 47 1.94 -1.18 -13.16
CA MET A 47 1.73 -2.29 -14.09
C MET A 47 2.93 -3.24 -14.13
N LEU A 48 4.15 -2.71 -14.19
CA LEU A 48 5.39 -3.53 -14.13
C LEU A 48 5.47 -4.30 -12.82
N GLY A 49 5.15 -3.65 -11.70
CA GLY A 49 5.08 -4.29 -10.38
C GLY A 49 4.04 -5.41 -10.34
N GLN A 50 2.88 -5.23 -10.96
CA GLN A 50 1.82 -6.23 -10.99
C GLN A 50 2.24 -7.50 -11.74
N ILE A 51 2.92 -7.35 -12.86
CA ILE A 51 3.47 -8.47 -13.62
C ILE A 51 4.58 -9.15 -12.80
N GLY A 52 5.54 -8.38 -12.29
CA GLY A 52 6.65 -8.90 -11.48
C GLY A 52 6.20 -9.55 -10.18
N GLY A 53 5.13 -9.00 -9.56
CA GLY A 53 4.58 -9.48 -8.29
C GLY A 53 4.10 -10.93 -8.34
N GLY A 54 3.51 -11.37 -9.46
CA GLY A 54 3.16 -12.77 -9.68
C GLY A 54 4.39 -13.67 -9.63
N PHE A 55 5.41 -13.38 -10.45
CA PHE A 55 6.65 -14.17 -10.50
C PHE A 55 7.41 -14.22 -9.17
N ILE A 56 7.49 -13.09 -8.48
CA ILE A 56 8.18 -13.00 -7.19
C ILE A 56 7.38 -13.73 -6.11
N GLY A 57 6.05 -13.60 -6.12
CA GLY A 57 5.17 -14.25 -5.16
C GLY A 57 5.15 -15.77 -5.23
N ASP A 58 5.40 -16.35 -6.41
CA ASP A 58 5.51 -17.80 -6.60
C ASP A 58 6.84 -18.38 -6.06
N ARG A 59 7.86 -17.54 -5.88
CA ARG A 59 9.22 -18.00 -5.53
C ARG A 59 9.64 -17.63 -4.11
N PHE A 60 9.08 -16.57 -3.57
CA PHE A 60 9.50 -16.01 -2.28
C PHE A 60 8.32 -15.92 -1.31
N ASN A 61 8.64 -15.73 -0.05
CA ASN A 61 7.64 -15.54 1.00
C ASN A 61 6.78 -14.30 0.74
N LYS A 62 5.51 -14.50 0.39
CA LYS A 62 4.54 -13.45 0.05
C LYS A 62 4.37 -12.42 1.17
N GLN A 63 4.38 -12.88 2.43
CA GLN A 63 4.27 -12.02 3.60
C GLN A 63 5.47 -11.06 3.69
N LEU A 64 6.69 -11.56 3.52
CA LEU A 64 7.90 -10.75 3.54
C LEU A 64 7.92 -9.73 2.40
N ILE A 65 7.46 -10.13 1.21
CA ILE A 65 7.33 -9.20 0.08
C ILE A 65 6.36 -8.06 0.44
N CYS A 66 5.23 -8.36 1.07
CA CYS A 66 4.29 -7.33 1.52
C CYS A 66 4.91 -6.38 2.54
N VAL A 67 5.71 -6.89 3.49
CA VAL A 67 6.49 -6.07 4.44
C VAL A 67 7.40 -5.09 3.69
N VAL A 68 8.19 -5.59 2.74
CA VAL A 68 9.10 -4.77 1.92
C VAL A 68 8.34 -3.72 1.10
N CYS A 69 7.23 -4.10 0.48
CA CYS A 69 6.39 -3.16 -0.26
C CYS A 69 5.88 -2.02 0.64
N MET A 70 5.51 -2.30 1.88
CA MET A 70 5.06 -1.28 2.83
C MET A 70 6.20 -0.35 3.25
N VAL A 71 7.40 -0.87 3.45
CA VAL A 71 8.60 -0.04 3.68
C VAL A 71 8.89 0.87 2.47
N PHE A 72 8.71 0.37 1.25
CA PHE A 72 8.85 1.18 0.03
C PHE A 72 7.78 2.27 -0.04
N HIS A 73 6.52 1.99 0.33
CA HIS A 73 5.49 3.03 0.45
C HIS A 73 5.89 4.10 1.46
N THR A 74 6.39 3.70 2.64
CA THR A 74 6.88 4.63 3.66
C THR A 74 7.97 5.55 3.12
N ALA A 75 9.04 4.97 2.58
CA ALA A 75 10.17 5.74 2.04
C ALA A 75 9.73 6.66 0.88
N ALA A 76 8.87 6.15 0.00
CA ALA A 76 8.33 6.91 -1.13
C ALA A 76 7.51 8.13 -0.68
N LEU A 77 6.65 7.98 0.35
CA LEU A 77 5.87 9.11 0.84
C LEU A 77 6.73 10.17 1.53
N PHE A 78 7.72 9.78 2.31
CA PHE A 78 8.67 10.73 2.87
C PHE A 78 9.48 11.44 1.79
N LEU A 79 9.85 10.73 0.73
CA LEU A 79 10.55 11.31 -0.40
C LEU A 79 9.67 12.32 -1.14
N LEU A 80 8.40 11.99 -1.42
CA LEU A 80 7.45 12.89 -2.08
C LEU A 80 7.13 14.12 -1.20
N ALA A 81 6.89 13.91 0.09
CA ALA A 81 6.57 14.98 1.03
C ALA A 81 7.68 16.06 1.11
N ASN A 82 8.92 15.64 0.94
CA ASN A 82 10.10 16.54 0.99
C ASN A 82 10.73 16.77 -0.39
N ALA A 83 10.01 16.48 -1.47
CA ALA A 83 10.56 16.59 -2.81
C ALA A 83 10.82 18.05 -3.19
N THR A 84 12.04 18.34 -3.60
CA THR A 84 12.47 19.62 -4.16
C THR A 84 13.00 19.50 -5.57
N GLU A 85 13.39 18.28 -5.96
CA GLU A 85 14.04 17.98 -7.22
C GLU A 85 13.29 16.89 -7.99
N LEU A 86 13.37 16.93 -9.31
CA LEU A 86 12.68 15.98 -10.20
C LEU A 86 13.04 14.51 -9.90
N TRP A 87 14.33 14.22 -9.59
CA TRP A 87 14.76 12.86 -9.31
C TRP A 87 14.03 12.26 -8.08
N MET A 88 13.66 13.08 -7.09
CA MET A 88 12.90 12.63 -5.92
C MET A 88 11.50 12.18 -6.32
N VAL A 89 10.86 12.94 -7.20
CA VAL A 89 9.53 12.60 -7.74
C VAL A 89 9.59 11.34 -8.61
N ILE A 90 10.63 11.18 -9.44
CA ILE A 90 10.82 9.96 -10.24
C ILE A 90 11.06 8.75 -9.34
N LEU A 91 11.90 8.87 -8.31
CA LEU A 91 12.16 7.77 -7.38
C LEU A 91 10.91 7.42 -6.57
N PHE A 92 10.13 8.42 -6.15
CA PHE A 92 8.82 8.20 -5.54
C PHE A 92 7.91 7.38 -6.46
N THR A 93 7.76 7.76 -7.75
CA THR A 93 6.88 7.03 -8.68
C THR A 93 7.32 5.58 -8.86
N ALA A 94 8.62 5.33 -8.96
CA ALA A 94 9.17 3.99 -9.09
C ALA A 94 8.90 3.15 -7.83
N MET A 95 9.26 3.66 -6.65
CA MET A 95 9.10 2.95 -5.39
C MET A 95 7.63 2.70 -5.04
N HIS A 96 6.80 3.75 -5.10
CA HIS A 96 5.38 3.64 -4.74
C HIS A 96 4.60 2.81 -5.76
N GLY A 97 4.83 3.03 -7.05
CA GLY A 97 4.17 2.30 -8.13
C GLY A 97 4.51 0.81 -8.10
N LEU A 98 5.82 0.45 -8.05
CA LEU A 98 6.24 -0.95 -7.96
C LEU A 98 5.68 -1.64 -6.72
N ALA A 99 5.75 -1.00 -5.54
CA ALA A 99 5.24 -1.55 -4.29
C ALA A 99 3.73 -1.80 -4.36
N TRP A 100 2.97 -0.86 -4.92
CA TRP A 100 1.53 -1.03 -5.15
C TRP A 100 1.24 -2.19 -6.09
N GLY A 101 1.93 -2.24 -7.24
CA GLY A 101 1.75 -3.27 -8.25
C GLY A 101 2.08 -4.67 -7.71
N ILE A 102 3.26 -4.86 -7.13
CA ILE A 102 3.73 -6.13 -6.58
C ILE A 102 2.76 -6.65 -5.52
N ARG A 103 2.33 -5.80 -4.61
CA ARG A 103 1.45 -6.19 -3.51
C ARG A 103 0.04 -6.59 -3.96
N GLY A 104 -0.49 -6.02 -5.05
CA GLY A 104 -1.85 -6.26 -5.52
C GLY A 104 -2.21 -7.75 -5.62
N PRO A 105 -1.60 -8.54 -6.50
CA PRO A 105 -1.88 -9.97 -6.64
C PRO A 105 -1.54 -10.77 -5.37
N LEU A 106 -0.52 -10.36 -4.62
CA LEU A 106 -0.12 -11.05 -3.40
C LEU A 106 -1.18 -10.99 -2.30
N MET A 107 -2.01 -9.95 -2.26
CA MET A 107 -3.08 -9.83 -1.26
C MET A 107 -4.15 -10.89 -1.43
N VAL A 108 -4.45 -11.29 -2.66
CA VAL A 108 -5.39 -12.38 -2.96
C VAL A 108 -4.75 -13.71 -2.61
N ALA A 109 -3.53 -13.96 -3.11
CA ALA A 109 -2.79 -15.19 -2.88
C ALA A 109 -2.52 -15.44 -1.38
N LEU A 110 -2.07 -14.42 -0.64
CA LEU A 110 -1.79 -14.53 0.80
C LEU A 110 -3.05 -14.91 1.60
N ARG A 111 -4.22 -14.35 1.24
CA ARG A 111 -5.47 -14.74 1.89
C ARG A 111 -5.89 -16.16 1.56
N ALA A 112 -5.68 -16.60 0.32
CA ALA A 112 -5.94 -17.97 -0.07
C ALA A 112 -5.05 -18.96 0.70
N ASP A 113 -3.76 -18.64 0.85
CA ASP A 113 -2.78 -19.44 1.60
C ASP A 113 -3.13 -19.52 3.10
N TYR A 114 -3.69 -18.45 3.68
CA TYR A 114 -3.97 -18.36 5.12
C TYR A 114 -5.29 -19.03 5.51
N PHE A 115 -6.30 -18.96 4.67
CA PHE A 115 -7.68 -19.30 5.04
C PHE A 115 -8.29 -20.43 4.22
N GLY A 116 -7.59 -20.86 3.18
CA GLY A 116 -8.07 -21.93 2.30
C GLY A 116 -9.29 -21.53 1.45
N PRO A 117 -9.74 -22.44 0.57
CA PRO A 117 -10.81 -22.14 -0.40
C PRO A 117 -12.22 -22.11 0.22
N SER A 118 -12.46 -22.86 1.29
CA SER A 118 -13.82 -23.05 1.85
C SER A 118 -14.43 -21.77 2.44
N SER A 119 -13.62 -20.88 3.02
CA SER A 119 -14.05 -19.63 3.65
C SER A 119 -13.61 -18.39 2.89
N PHE A 120 -13.00 -18.56 1.71
CA PHE A 120 -12.34 -17.48 0.98
C PHE A 120 -13.28 -16.31 0.66
N GLY A 121 -14.48 -16.57 0.16
CA GLY A 121 -15.45 -15.51 -0.19
C GLY A 121 -15.89 -14.66 0.99
N THR A 122 -16.21 -15.30 2.11
CA THR A 122 -16.61 -14.61 3.34
C THR A 122 -15.47 -13.75 3.90
N ILE A 123 -14.26 -14.30 3.95
CA ILE A 123 -13.06 -13.59 4.44
C ILE A 123 -12.70 -12.43 3.52
N MET A 124 -12.80 -12.60 2.21
CA MET A 124 -12.60 -11.52 1.25
C MET A 124 -13.62 -10.39 1.44
N GLY A 125 -14.89 -10.71 1.65
CA GLY A 125 -15.93 -9.73 1.93
C GLY A 125 -15.64 -8.88 3.17
N PHE A 126 -15.40 -9.52 4.32
CA PHE A 126 -15.02 -8.80 5.55
C PHE A 126 -13.72 -8.02 5.42
N SER A 127 -12.71 -8.60 4.79
CA SER A 127 -11.46 -7.92 4.53
C SER A 127 -11.65 -6.69 3.66
N SER A 128 -12.52 -6.75 2.65
CA SER A 128 -12.80 -5.63 1.76
C SER A 128 -13.47 -4.46 2.49
N LEU A 129 -14.34 -4.71 3.48
CA LEU A 129 -14.92 -3.65 4.31
C LEU A 129 -13.83 -2.86 5.05
N ILE A 130 -12.89 -3.56 5.69
CA ILE A 130 -11.76 -2.94 6.41
C ILE A 130 -10.88 -2.14 5.44
N VAL A 131 -10.60 -2.70 4.28
CA VAL A 131 -9.76 -2.08 3.25
C VAL A 131 -10.43 -0.84 2.66
N MET A 132 -11.75 -0.87 2.41
CA MET A 132 -12.51 0.28 1.92
C MET A 132 -12.53 1.44 2.91
N LEU A 133 -12.57 1.17 4.22
CA LEU A 133 -12.43 2.21 5.24
C LEU A 133 -11.07 2.93 5.10
N GLY A 134 -9.99 2.19 4.98
CA GLY A 134 -8.66 2.79 4.74
C GLY A 134 -8.63 3.62 3.46
N MET A 135 -9.20 3.07 2.37
CA MET A 135 -9.27 3.75 1.07
C MET A 135 -10.08 5.04 1.10
N SER A 136 -11.12 5.11 1.93
CA SER A 136 -11.97 6.31 2.08
C SER A 136 -11.35 7.34 3.02
N ILE A 137 -10.76 6.90 4.14
CA ILE A 137 -10.20 7.79 5.17
C ILE A 137 -8.94 8.49 4.64
N GLY A 138 -8.12 7.81 3.85
CA GLY A 138 -6.84 8.32 3.39
C GLY A 138 -6.92 9.69 2.69
N PRO A 139 -7.70 9.84 1.60
CA PRO A 139 -7.84 11.11 0.91
C PRO A 139 -8.45 12.21 1.79
N ILE A 140 -9.46 11.86 2.62
CA ILE A 140 -10.10 12.83 3.54
C ILE A 140 -9.06 13.37 4.51
N TYR A 141 -8.23 12.50 5.08
CA TYR A 141 -7.16 12.88 5.99
C TYR A 141 -6.10 13.76 5.31
N ALA A 142 -5.63 13.35 4.12
CA ALA A 142 -4.61 14.10 3.38
C ALA A 142 -5.11 15.50 2.98
N GLY A 143 -6.38 15.61 2.52
CA GLY A 143 -7.00 16.88 2.18
C GLY A 143 -7.16 17.78 3.41
N TYR A 144 -7.69 17.24 4.52
CA TYR A 144 -7.81 18.00 5.78
C TYR A 144 -6.46 18.54 6.27
N MET A 145 -5.40 17.73 6.15
CA MET A 145 -4.05 18.17 6.54
C MET A 145 -3.52 19.27 5.62
N ALA A 146 -3.78 19.17 4.30
CA ALA A 146 -3.40 20.19 3.34
C ALA A 146 -4.16 21.51 3.61
N ASP A 147 -5.46 21.46 3.87
CA ASP A 147 -6.29 22.63 4.19
C ASP A 147 -5.84 23.33 5.48
N THR A 148 -5.38 22.56 6.47
CA THR A 148 -4.97 23.12 7.78
C THR A 148 -3.52 23.61 7.83
N HIS A 149 -2.62 23.02 7.05
CA HIS A 149 -1.18 23.36 7.07
C HIS A 149 -0.75 24.13 5.81
N GLY A 150 -1.59 24.21 4.80
CA GLY A 150 -1.27 24.88 3.53
C GLY A 150 -0.42 24.05 2.56
N ASP A 151 -0.08 22.80 2.94
CA ASP A 151 0.70 21.87 2.11
C ASP A 151 0.39 20.40 2.45
N TYR A 152 0.91 19.48 1.63
CA TYR A 152 0.75 18.03 1.82
C TYR A 152 1.88 17.36 2.64
N VAL A 153 2.90 18.12 3.09
CA VAL A 153 4.10 17.53 3.74
C VAL A 153 3.73 16.74 4.99
N THR A 154 2.95 17.36 5.87
CA THR A 154 2.50 16.72 7.12
C THR A 154 1.58 15.53 6.82
N GLY A 155 0.61 15.71 5.91
CA GLY A 155 -0.33 14.65 5.53
C GLY A 155 0.38 13.41 4.99
N PHE A 156 1.25 13.57 3.99
CA PHE A 156 1.98 12.45 3.39
C PHE A 156 3.00 11.82 4.35
N SER A 157 3.62 12.61 5.22
CA SER A 157 4.55 12.08 6.24
C SER A 157 3.83 11.16 7.24
N VAL A 158 2.67 11.56 7.74
CA VAL A 158 1.87 10.74 8.66
C VAL A 158 1.33 9.49 7.96
N LEU A 159 0.91 9.61 6.69
CA LEU A 159 0.52 8.45 5.88
C LEU A 159 1.68 7.49 5.66
N GLY A 160 2.91 8.00 5.50
CA GLY A 160 4.13 7.20 5.45
C GLY A 160 4.36 6.41 6.74
N ILE A 161 4.15 7.02 7.91
CA ILE A 161 4.17 6.31 9.20
C ILE A 161 3.06 5.26 9.26
N GLY A 162 1.86 5.57 8.76
CA GLY A 162 0.75 4.63 8.63
C GLY A 162 1.13 3.41 7.78
N ALA A 163 1.86 3.61 6.69
CA ALA A 163 2.41 2.52 5.87
C ALA A 163 3.40 1.65 6.67
N LEU A 164 4.27 2.26 7.47
CA LEU A 164 5.20 1.52 8.34
C LEU A 164 4.45 0.65 9.37
N LEU A 165 3.38 1.17 9.98
CA LEU A 165 2.51 0.38 10.85
C LEU A 165 1.85 -0.77 10.09
N GLY A 166 1.44 -0.56 8.85
CA GLY A 166 0.96 -1.62 7.95
C GLY A 166 2.02 -2.69 7.68
N SER A 167 3.30 -2.31 7.56
CA SER A 167 4.43 -3.24 7.47
C SER A 167 4.51 -4.16 8.68
N LEU A 168 4.38 -3.60 9.89
CA LEU A 168 4.35 -4.38 11.14
C LEU A 168 3.14 -5.33 11.18
N CYS A 169 1.96 -4.89 10.69
CA CYS A 169 0.80 -5.76 10.59
C CYS A 169 1.07 -6.99 9.72
N PHE A 170 1.77 -6.83 8.60
CA PHE A 170 2.18 -7.98 7.78
C PHE A 170 3.25 -8.82 8.47
N ALA A 171 4.27 -8.21 9.07
CA ALA A 171 5.36 -8.91 9.73
C ALA A 171 4.87 -9.85 10.85
N PHE A 172 3.86 -9.41 11.61
CA PHE A 172 3.28 -10.17 12.72
C PHE A 172 2.05 -11.00 12.34
N ALA A 173 1.65 -11.05 11.07
CA ALA A 173 0.54 -11.89 10.63
C ALA A 173 0.97 -13.37 10.69
N ARG A 174 0.29 -14.16 11.51
CA ARG A 174 0.53 -15.61 11.63
C ARG A 174 -0.53 -16.36 10.83
N VAL A 175 -0.12 -17.48 10.22
CA VAL A 175 -1.06 -18.42 9.59
C VAL A 175 -1.97 -18.99 10.69
N PRO A 176 -3.29 -18.93 10.55
CA PRO A 176 -4.20 -19.55 11.50
C PRO A 176 -3.98 -21.06 11.50
N VAL A 177 -3.94 -21.65 12.69
CA VAL A 177 -3.94 -23.13 12.84
C VAL A 177 -5.36 -23.62 12.53
N HIS A 178 -5.52 -24.54 11.60
CA HIS A 178 -6.82 -25.13 11.31
C HIS A 178 -7.35 -25.86 12.55
N PRO A 179 -8.64 -25.76 12.89
CA PRO A 179 -9.20 -26.41 14.08
C PRO A 179 -8.93 -27.92 14.16
N ASP A 180 -8.87 -28.60 13.01
CA ASP A 180 -8.58 -30.03 12.96
C ASP A 180 -7.10 -30.34 13.26
N ASP A 181 -6.18 -29.48 12.84
CA ASP A 181 -4.76 -29.62 13.14
C ASP A 181 -4.47 -29.31 14.62
N ALA A 182 -5.24 -28.42 15.24
CA ALA A 182 -5.13 -28.11 16.65
C ALA A 182 -5.48 -29.30 17.55
N LYS A 183 -6.41 -30.18 17.15
CA LYS A 183 -6.75 -31.42 17.86
C LYS A 183 -5.61 -32.43 17.83
N LEU A 184 -4.87 -32.53 16.72
CA LEU A 184 -3.75 -33.44 16.55
C LEU A 184 -2.52 -33.04 17.38
N VAL A 185 -2.39 -31.76 17.73
CA VAL A 185 -1.28 -31.26 18.58
C VAL A 185 -1.59 -31.38 20.06
N GLY A 186 -2.86 -31.42 20.46
CA GLY A 186 -3.29 -31.57 21.86
C GLY A 186 -3.32 -33.02 22.37
N GLU A 187 -3.17 -34.02 21.48
CA GLU A 187 -3.15 -35.46 21.82
C GLU A 187 -1.73 -36.05 21.95
N LYS A 188 -0.69 -35.24 21.95
CA LYS A 188 0.70 -35.61 22.22
C LYS A 188 1.18 -34.98 23.51
#